data_f11436dc1a15fc81d17b3a8992f68029
#
_entry.id   f11436dc1a15fc81d17b3a8992f68029
#
_cell.length_a   1.000
_cell.length_b   1.000
_cell.length_c   1.000
_cell.angle_alpha   90.00
_cell.angle_beta   90.00
_cell.angle_gamma   90.00
#
_symmetry.space_group_name_H-M   'P 1'
#
loop_
_entity.id
_entity.type
_entity.pdbx_description
1 polymer ?
#
loop_
_entity_poly.entity_id
_entity_poly.type
_entity_poly.pdbx_seq_one_letter_code
_entity_poly.pdbx_strand_id
1 'polypeptide(L)'
;MLRVVNLFVQQTQKSSNTYSKIRHLRHSAACYNKTAQNPERAQRAAPQENPSFVMNIFRGQVEVLNDPAKNDDQAKIDEKVLAGMWELGAFGLQVPQDLGGLGLTNTQYARLVEIVGAHDLGVGVTLGAHQSIGFKGILLVGTPEQKAKYFPRVTSGEIAAFCLTEPSSGSDAGSIRSRAVLSPDGKHYILNGSKIWISNGGIADIMTVFAQTPVEDAKSGKTVDKVTGFIVERSFGGVISGPPQKKMGIKASNTTDIYYEDVKIPIENVLGGVGNGFKVAMNVLNNGRFGMAAALSGTMRSCIKQAVEHATTRMQFGERIDSFGTTQEKLGRMAMLQYVTESMAYMISGNMDNGVVHYHLEAAITKVFASEAAWYVCDEAIQILGGMGFMKQPGLERVLRDLRIFRIFEGTNDILRLFVALTGIQYAGAHLKELQQAFKNPTANLGLIFVEVSKRAERSVGLSSPPSMSHLVHAELVPSATKVAKCVDAFGQAVEMMLFKYGKGIVNEQFILNRLANSAIDIYSMTVVLSRASRSLDEKLPSANHETILAQNWCYEASDRTLQNLKTISGAKHLDHFSKLSTVAKNMCETGGVVQQNPLNI
;
A
#
# COMPACT_ATOMS: atom_id res chain seq x y z
N MET A 1 -14.34 -12.49 -16.47
CA MET A 1 -14.87 -12.62 -15.11
C MET A 1 -14.54 -13.96 -14.46
N LEU A 2 -14.83 -15.10 -15.08
CA LEU A 2 -14.30 -16.42 -14.64
C LEU A 2 -12.77 -16.43 -14.49
N ARG A 3 -12.01 -15.65 -15.29
CA ARG A 3 -10.56 -15.51 -15.11
C ARG A 3 -10.18 -14.67 -13.86
N VAL A 4 -10.98 -13.69 -13.46
CA VAL A 4 -10.75 -12.96 -12.20
C VAL A 4 -11.07 -13.87 -11.01
N VAL A 5 -12.18 -14.59 -11.06
CA VAL A 5 -12.51 -15.62 -10.06
C VAL A 5 -11.51 -16.77 -10.13
N ASN A 6 -11.09 -17.22 -11.32
CA ASN A 6 -10.04 -18.24 -11.46
C ASN A 6 -8.64 -17.73 -11.12
N LEU A 7 -8.32 -16.43 -11.32
CA LEU A 7 -7.08 -15.86 -10.79
C LEU A 7 -7.13 -15.78 -9.26
N PHE A 8 -8.25 -15.35 -8.68
CA PHE A 8 -8.46 -15.39 -7.24
C PHE A 8 -8.43 -16.85 -6.72
N VAL A 9 -9.11 -17.77 -7.38
CA VAL A 9 -9.11 -19.20 -7.04
C VAL A 9 -7.75 -19.84 -7.28
N GLN A 10 -7.05 -19.54 -8.37
CA GLN A 10 -5.69 -20.02 -8.62
C GLN A 10 -4.66 -19.37 -7.69
N GLN A 11 -4.88 -18.11 -7.27
CA GLN A 11 -4.04 -17.48 -6.25
C GLN A 11 -4.26 -18.12 -4.88
N THR A 12 -5.49 -18.44 -4.50
CA THR A 12 -5.76 -19.18 -3.26
C THR A 12 -5.25 -20.63 -3.31
N GLN A 13 -5.35 -21.33 -4.45
CA GLN A 13 -4.76 -22.67 -4.62
C GLN A 13 -3.23 -22.66 -4.71
N LYS A 14 -2.63 -21.64 -5.36
CA LYS A 14 -1.18 -21.45 -5.35
C LYS A 14 -0.67 -20.97 -4.00
N SER A 15 -1.47 -20.23 -3.21
CA SER A 15 -1.12 -19.89 -1.84
C SER A 15 -1.03 -21.13 -0.95
N SER A 16 -1.83 -22.16 -1.16
CA SER A 16 -1.66 -23.44 -0.44
C SER A 16 -0.29 -24.09 -0.70
N ASN A 17 0.22 -24.01 -1.93
CA ASN A 17 1.58 -24.45 -2.27
C ASN A 17 2.67 -23.47 -1.82
N THR A 18 2.35 -22.18 -1.73
CA THR A 18 3.23 -21.13 -1.22
C THR A 18 3.52 -21.31 0.28
N TYR A 19 2.52 -21.73 1.03
CA TYR A 19 2.65 -22.00 2.45
C TYR A 19 3.57 -23.19 2.78
N SER A 20 3.80 -24.12 1.82
CA SER A 20 4.82 -25.16 2.01
C SER A 20 6.25 -24.58 2.07
N LYS A 21 6.51 -23.47 1.35
CA LYS A 21 7.80 -22.75 1.42
C LYS A 21 7.96 -21.86 2.66
N ILE A 22 6.85 -21.35 3.21
CA ILE A 22 6.86 -20.69 4.53
C ILE A 22 7.17 -21.71 5.65
N ARG A 23 6.90 -22.99 5.44
CA ARG A 23 7.43 -24.05 6.32
C ARG A 23 8.96 -24.03 6.42
N HIS A 24 9.67 -23.69 5.34
CA HIS A 24 11.12 -23.52 5.38
C HIS A 24 11.56 -22.29 6.19
N LEU A 25 10.78 -21.19 6.19
CA LEU A 25 11.09 -20.04 7.05
C LEU A 25 10.87 -20.33 8.53
N ARG A 26 9.87 -21.16 8.88
CA ARG A 26 9.75 -21.69 10.25
C ARG A 26 10.86 -22.67 10.62
N HIS A 27 11.35 -23.46 9.65
CA HIS A 27 12.53 -24.31 9.87
C HIS A 27 13.80 -23.50 10.07
N SER A 28 13.96 -22.35 9.36
CA SER A 28 15.10 -21.46 9.58
C SER A 28 15.03 -20.76 10.93
N ALA A 29 13.85 -20.31 11.39
CA ALA A 29 13.67 -19.76 12.73
C ALA A 29 13.79 -20.84 13.83
N ALA A 30 13.29 -22.06 13.56
CA ALA A 30 13.45 -23.20 14.47
C ALA A 30 14.88 -23.78 14.45
N CYS A 31 15.59 -23.71 13.32
CA CYS A 31 17.03 -24.01 13.25
C CYS A 31 17.86 -22.97 13.99
N TYR A 32 17.48 -21.69 13.97
CA TYR A 32 18.13 -20.64 14.75
C TYR A 32 17.94 -20.88 16.26
N ASN A 33 16.75 -21.28 16.70
CA ASN A 33 16.49 -21.69 18.09
C ASN A 33 17.19 -23.01 18.46
N LYS A 34 17.30 -23.97 17.53
CA LYS A 34 18.02 -25.22 17.79
C LYS A 34 19.54 -25.04 17.83
N THR A 35 20.10 -24.11 17.06
CA THR A 35 21.55 -23.79 17.15
C THR A 35 21.89 -22.99 18.40
N ALA A 36 20.96 -22.22 18.97
CA ALA A 36 21.13 -21.57 20.27
C ALA A 36 21.05 -22.54 21.46
N GLN A 37 20.50 -23.74 21.27
CA GLN A 37 20.40 -24.80 22.28
C GLN A 37 21.51 -25.84 22.21
N ASN A 38 22.48 -25.70 21.30
CA ASN A 38 23.65 -26.59 21.27
C ASN A 38 24.72 -26.03 22.23
N PRO A 39 24.98 -26.70 23.38
CA PRO A 39 25.88 -26.18 24.42
C PRO A 39 27.32 -25.95 23.93
N GLU A 40 27.79 -26.70 22.96
CA GLU A 40 29.16 -26.56 22.40
C GLU A 40 29.31 -25.34 21.47
N ARG A 41 28.24 -24.85 20.87
CA ARG A 41 28.25 -23.60 20.07
C ARG A 41 27.95 -22.35 20.92
N ALA A 42 27.18 -22.50 21.99
CA ALA A 42 26.94 -21.42 22.95
C ALA A 42 28.21 -21.00 23.69
N GLN A 43 29.16 -21.92 23.91
CA GLN A 43 30.46 -21.61 24.56
C GLN A 43 31.47 -20.89 23.64
N ARG A 44 31.23 -20.86 22.30
CA ARG A 44 32.14 -20.17 21.34
C ARG A 44 31.69 -18.74 21.00
N ALA A 45 30.48 -18.37 21.32
CA ALA A 45 30.00 -16.98 21.20
C ALA A 45 30.08 -16.36 22.60
N ALA A 46 31.15 -15.64 22.90
CA ALA A 46 31.16 -14.73 24.04
C ALA A 46 29.93 -13.86 23.94
N PRO A 47 29.16 -13.65 25.03
CA PRO A 47 28.01 -12.76 24.99
C PRO A 47 28.53 -11.40 24.56
N GLN A 48 28.18 -10.95 23.35
CA GLN A 48 28.38 -9.57 22.98
C GLN A 48 27.53 -8.75 23.96
N GLU A 49 28.17 -7.89 24.72
CA GLU A 49 27.52 -7.03 25.73
C GLU A 49 26.40 -6.18 25.12
N ASN A 50 26.41 -6.00 23.78
CA ASN A 50 25.33 -5.37 23.03
C ASN A 50 24.91 -6.28 21.86
N PRO A 51 23.71 -6.91 21.95
CA PRO A 51 23.17 -7.64 20.82
C PRO A 51 23.01 -6.68 19.63
N SER A 52 23.31 -7.18 18.41
CA SER A 52 23.15 -6.35 17.21
C SER A 52 21.70 -5.85 17.14
N PHE A 53 21.51 -4.67 16.59
CA PHE A 53 20.18 -4.06 16.43
C PHE A 53 19.21 -4.97 15.66
N VAL A 54 19.67 -5.68 14.64
CA VAL A 54 18.83 -6.67 13.95
C VAL A 54 18.29 -7.70 14.95
N MET A 55 19.09 -8.17 15.89
CA MET A 55 18.62 -9.06 16.94
C MET A 55 17.63 -8.35 17.89
N ASN A 56 17.84 -7.08 18.17
CA ASN A 56 16.93 -6.28 18.97
C ASN A 56 15.62 -5.97 18.20
N ILE A 57 15.68 -5.69 16.89
CA ILE A 57 14.49 -5.57 16.03
C ILE A 57 13.68 -6.87 16.04
N PHE A 58 14.33 -8.04 15.89
CA PHE A 58 13.63 -9.32 15.96
C PHE A 58 13.01 -9.59 17.34
N ARG A 59 13.56 -9.01 18.40
CA ARG A 59 13.01 -9.05 19.77
C ARG A 59 11.97 -7.94 20.03
N GLY A 60 11.73 -7.03 19.09
CA GLY A 60 10.87 -5.86 19.29
C GLY A 60 11.47 -4.80 20.22
N GLN A 61 12.78 -4.75 20.36
CA GLN A 61 13.50 -3.86 21.30
C GLN A 61 14.11 -2.63 20.62
N VAL A 62 13.44 -2.06 19.64
CA VAL A 62 13.87 -0.79 19.01
C VAL A 62 13.73 0.40 19.97
N GLU A 63 12.89 0.26 20.99
CA GLU A 63 12.60 1.32 21.97
C GLU A 63 13.84 1.82 22.74
N VAL A 64 14.83 0.96 22.94
CA VAL A 64 16.03 1.29 23.73
C VAL A 64 16.96 2.29 23.01
N LEU A 65 16.89 2.39 21.67
CA LEU A 65 17.78 3.20 20.85
C LEU A 65 17.08 4.42 20.25
N ASN A 66 15.74 4.40 20.13
CA ASN A 66 14.96 5.44 19.46
C ASN A 66 13.92 6.03 20.41
N ASP A 67 13.87 7.35 20.51
CA ASP A 67 12.83 8.11 21.23
C ASP A 67 11.97 8.88 20.23
N PRO A 68 10.78 8.35 19.87
CA PRO A 68 9.91 8.98 18.89
C PRO A 68 9.38 10.36 19.31
N ALA A 69 9.22 10.61 20.61
CA ALA A 69 8.78 11.91 21.11
C ALA A 69 9.86 12.97 20.92
N LYS A 70 11.10 12.62 21.27
CA LYS A 70 12.28 13.47 21.02
C LYS A 70 12.46 13.76 19.54
N ASN A 71 12.31 12.74 18.68
CA ASN A 71 12.42 12.89 17.22
C ASN A 71 11.34 13.83 16.67
N ASP A 72 10.09 13.73 17.14
CA ASP A 72 9.00 14.62 16.73
C ASP A 72 9.24 16.08 17.19
N ASP A 73 9.64 16.28 18.45
CA ASP A 73 9.91 17.61 19.02
C ASP A 73 11.11 18.28 18.34
N GLN A 74 12.16 17.55 18.04
CA GLN A 74 13.35 18.06 17.34
C GLN A 74 13.20 18.12 15.82
N ALA A 75 12.13 17.52 15.27
CA ALA A 75 11.90 17.36 13.83
C ALA A 75 13.12 16.73 13.10
N LYS A 76 13.81 15.79 13.74
CA LYS A 76 15.03 15.16 13.24
C LYS A 76 15.23 13.81 13.95
N ILE A 77 15.73 12.81 13.25
CA ILE A 77 16.18 11.54 13.85
C ILE A 77 17.52 11.76 14.54
N ASP A 78 17.69 11.21 15.73
CA ASP A 78 18.96 11.27 16.46
C ASP A 78 20.08 10.61 15.63
N GLU A 79 21.23 11.25 15.55
CA GLU A 79 22.36 10.78 14.74
C GLU A 79 22.90 9.42 15.20
N LYS A 80 22.81 9.12 16.50
CA LYS A 80 23.19 7.81 17.04
C LYS A 80 22.25 6.71 16.56
N VAL A 81 20.95 7.03 16.43
CA VAL A 81 19.96 6.10 15.87
C VAL A 81 20.26 5.83 14.40
N LEU A 82 20.55 6.88 13.62
CA LEU A 82 20.94 6.73 12.20
C LEU A 82 22.21 5.88 12.06
N ALA A 83 23.26 6.17 12.85
CA ALA A 83 24.50 5.42 12.85
C ALA A 83 24.26 3.92 13.17
N GLY A 84 23.49 3.62 14.23
CA GLY A 84 23.13 2.25 14.57
C GLY A 84 22.33 1.55 13.48
N MET A 85 21.44 2.25 12.77
CA MET A 85 20.71 1.68 11.64
C MET A 85 21.62 1.36 10.45
N TRP A 86 22.66 2.17 10.18
CA TRP A 86 23.68 1.86 9.17
C TRP A 86 24.48 0.60 9.53
N GLU A 87 24.99 0.52 10.75
CA GLU A 87 25.74 -0.66 11.24
C GLU A 87 24.96 -1.97 11.09
N LEU A 88 23.63 -1.89 11.11
CA LEU A 88 22.73 -3.04 11.04
C LEU A 88 22.30 -3.40 9.62
N GLY A 89 22.72 -2.63 8.63
CA GLY A 89 22.27 -2.79 7.26
C GLY A 89 20.81 -2.46 7.04
N ALA A 90 20.18 -1.67 7.94
CA ALA A 90 18.76 -1.31 7.83
C ALA A 90 18.42 -0.50 6.57
N PHE A 91 19.41 0.12 5.93
CA PHE A 91 19.26 0.87 4.69
C PHE A 91 19.40 0.01 3.42
N GLY A 92 19.84 -1.26 3.53
CA GLY A 92 20.05 -2.16 2.39
C GLY A 92 19.29 -3.48 2.47
N LEU A 93 18.09 -3.50 3.09
CA LEU A 93 17.37 -4.73 3.42
C LEU A 93 17.13 -5.66 2.22
N GLN A 94 16.76 -5.11 1.06
CA GLN A 94 16.45 -5.89 -0.15
C GLN A 94 17.55 -5.85 -1.22
N VAL A 95 18.63 -5.11 -0.99
CA VAL A 95 19.80 -5.12 -1.88
C VAL A 95 20.47 -6.49 -1.81
N PRO A 96 20.88 -7.09 -2.94
CA PRO A 96 21.61 -8.37 -2.95
C PRO A 96 22.86 -8.35 -2.08
N GLN A 97 23.19 -9.49 -1.48
CA GLN A 97 24.32 -9.60 -0.54
C GLN A 97 25.67 -9.31 -1.20
N ASP A 98 25.85 -9.75 -2.44
CA ASP A 98 27.05 -9.50 -3.26
C ASP A 98 27.24 -8.00 -3.61
N LEU A 99 26.21 -7.19 -3.41
CA LEU A 99 26.21 -5.73 -3.61
C LEU A 99 26.12 -4.95 -2.29
N GLY A 100 26.39 -5.60 -1.16
CA GLY A 100 26.49 -4.98 0.17
C GLY A 100 25.18 -4.90 0.97
N GLY A 101 24.11 -5.53 0.51
CA GLY A 101 22.82 -5.56 1.20
C GLY A 101 22.59 -6.84 2.00
N LEU A 102 21.36 -6.97 2.56
CA LEU A 102 20.95 -8.16 3.32
C LEU A 102 20.21 -9.21 2.46
N GLY A 103 19.80 -8.89 1.24
CA GLY A 103 19.13 -9.80 0.30
C GLY A 103 17.79 -10.32 0.80
N LEU A 104 17.05 -9.55 1.61
CA LEU A 104 15.79 -10.01 2.20
C LEU A 104 14.68 -10.13 1.16
N THR A 105 13.81 -11.12 1.35
CA THR A 105 12.57 -11.28 0.58
C THR A 105 11.55 -10.19 0.92
N ASN A 106 10.50 -10.04 0.11
CA ASN A 106 9.44 -9.07 0.38
C ASN A 106 8.71 -9.37 1.71
N THR A 107 8.51 -10.65 2.04
CA THR A 107 7.88 -11.06 3.30
C THR A 107 8.76 -10.74 4.50
N GLN A 108 10.07 -10.95 4.42
CA GLN A 108 11.00 -10.58 5.47
C GLN A 108 11.08 -9.06 5.64
N TYR A 109 11.13 -8.32 4.54
CA TYR A 109 11.05 -6.86 4.54
C TYR A 109 9.75 -6.37 5.19
N ALA A 110 8.58 -6.92 4.82
CA ALA A 110 7.30 -6.57 5.42
C ALA A 110 7.33 -6.73 6.96
N ARG A 111 7.95 -7.82 7.46
CA ARG A 111 8.06 -8.03 8.91
C ARG A 111 8.91 -6.96 9.61
N LEU A 112 10.01 -6.54 9.01
CA LEU A 112 10.87 -5.51 9.60
C LEU A 112 10.18 -4.14 9.60
N VAL A 113 9.53 -3.75 8.51
CA VAL A 113 8.78 -2.49 8.47
C VAL A 113 7.55 -2.49 9.38
N GLU A 114 6.91 -3.63 9.60
CA GLU A 114 5.84 -3.78 10.62
C GLU A 114 6.37 -3.43 12.02
N ILE A 115 7.55 -3.93 12.37
CA ILE A 115 8.17 -3.64 13.67
C ILE A 115 8.50 -2.15 13.79
N VAL A 116 9.13 -1.56 12.76
CA VAL A 116 9.45 -0.12 12.74
C VAL A 116 8.18 0.72 12.84
N GLY A 117 7.12 0.36 12.11
CA GLY A 117 5.84 1.06 12.14
C GLY A 117 5.14 1.01 13.51
N ALA A 118 5.38 -0.04 14.31
CA ALA A 118 4.86 -0.13 15.67
C ALA A 118 5.51 0.88 16.63
N HIS A 119 6.71 1.39 16.29
CA HIS A 119 7.51 2.25 17.17
C HIS A 119 7.59 3.70 16.68
N ASP A 120 7.97 3.95 15.42
CA ASP A 120 8.18 5.31 14.90
C ASP A 120 7.95 5.40 13.38
N LEU A 121 6.85 6.04 12.98
CA LEU A 121 6.54 6.27 11.58
C LEU A 121 7.47 7.29 10.91
N GLY A 122 8.05 8.22 11.66
CA GLY A 122 9.03 9.17 11.13
C GLY A 122 10.31 8.49 10.66
N VAL A 123 10.84 7.56 11.47
CA VAL A 123 11.95 6.67 11.11
C VAL A 123 11.53 5.76 9.96
N GLY A 124 10.33 5.17 10.03
CA GLY A 124 9.80 4.30 8.98
C GLY A 124 9.72 4.97 7.61
N VAL A 125 9.29 6.23 7.56
CA VAL A 125 9.24 7.01 6.32
C VAL A 125 10.64 7.35 5.80
N THR A 126 11.60 7.66 6.67
CA THR A 126 13.00 7.92 6.26
C THR A 126 13.62 6.69 5.60
N LEU A 127 13.47 5.51 6.21
CA LEU A 127 13.91 4.24 5.66
C LEU A 127 13.16 3.88 4.37
N GLY A 128 11.84 4.06 4.35
CA GLY A 128 11.00 3.78 3.18
C GLY A 128 11.33 4.69 2.00
N ALA A 129 11.50 5.99 2.23
CA ALA A 129 11.90 6.94 1.20
C ALA A 129 13.26 6.60 0.57
N HIS A 130 14.17 6.02 1.34
CA HIS A 130 15.47 5.56 0.86
C HIS A 130 15.34 4.27 0.04
N GLN A 131 14.81 3.18 0.62
CA GLN A 131 14.90 1.86 0.01
C GLN A 131 13.64 1.39 -0.71
N SER A 132 12.45 1.85 -0.32
CA SER A 132 11.21 1.42 -0.98
C SER A 132 10.88 2.20 -2.24
N ILE A 133 11.37 3.43 -2.36
CA ILE A 133 11.16 4.28 -3.54
C ILE A 133 12.45 4.93 -4.03
N GLY A 134 13.36 5.39 -3.16
CA GLY A 134 14.54 6.17 -3.51
C GLY A 134 15.45 5.47 -4.51
N PHE A 135 16.07 4.35 -4.13
CA PHE A 135 16.86 3.54 -5.03
C PHE A 135 16.11 2.33 -5.64
N LYS A 136 14.84 2.15 -5.30
CA LYS A 136 14.05 1.00 -5.77
C LYS A 136 13.99 0.90 -7.30
N GLY A 137 13.99 2.03 -7.99
CA GLY A 137 14.07 2.06 -9.44
C GLY A 137 15.33 1.37 -9.97
N ILE A 138 16.47 1.58 -9.33
CA ILE A 138 17.73 0.92 -9.69
C ILE A 138 17.63 -0.60 -9.46
N LEU A 139 17.01 -1.03 -8.36
CA LEU A 139 16.79 -2.45 -8.09
C LEU A 139 15.93 -3.13 -9.15
N LEU A 140 14.83 -2.47 -9.57
CA LEU A 140 13.84 -3.03 -10.49
C LEU A 140 14.27 -3.01 -11.95
N VAL A 141 14.88 -1.91 -12.41
CA VAL A 141 15.13 -1.68 -13.85
C VAL A 141 16.54 -1.17 -14.17
N GLY A 142 17.39 -1.01 -13.17
CA GLY A 142 18.79 -0.59 -13.37
C GLY A 142 19.61 -1.65 -14.11
N THR A 143 20.59 -1.19 -14.89
CA THR A 143 21.55 -2.06 -15.55
C THR A 143 22.50 -2.71 -14.51
N PRO A 144 23.22 -3.80 -14.86
CA PRO A 144 24.23 -4.36 -13.97
C PRO A 144 25.27 -3.34 -13.51
N GLU A 145 25.71 -2.44 -14.40
CA GLU A 145 26.69 -1.39 -14.12
C GLU A 145 26.13 -0.36 -13.14
N GLN A 146 24.87 0.08 -13.35
CA GLN A 146 24.18 0.97 -12.42
C GLN A 146 24.04 0.33 -11.03
N LYS A 147 23.65 -0.94 -10.96
CA LYS A 147 23.56 -1.68 -9.69
C LYS A 147 24.91 -1.80 -8.99
N ALA A 148 25.95 -2.18 -9.73
CA ALA A 148 27.31 -2.30 -9.21
C ALA A 148 27.87 -0.95 -8.70
N LYS A 149 27.54 0.16 -9.39
CA LYS A 149 27.95 1.52 -8.99
C LYS A 149 27.24 2.03 -7.76
N TYR A 150 25.90 1.85 -7.68
CA TYR A 150 25.08 2.56 -6.70
C TYR A 150 24.77 1.76 -5.44
N PHE A 151 24.63 0.43 -5.51
CA PHE A 151 24.22 -0.32 -4.32
C PHE A 151 25.25 -0.31 -3.20
N PRO A 152 26.56 -0.47 -3.42
CA PRO A 152 27.53 -0.34 -2.34
C PRO A 152 27.48 1.02 -1.64
N ARG A 153 27.13 2.08 -2.35
CA ARG A 153 27.04 3.45 -1.83
C ARG A 153 25.80 3.62 -0.95
N VAL A 154 24.62 3.21 -1.44
CA VAL A 154 23.35 3.34 -0.70
C VAL A 154 23.23 2.36 0.48
N THR A 155 24.08 1.35 0.58
CA THR A 155 24.14 0.44 1.72
C THR A 155 25.19 0.85 2.76
N SER A 156 26.06 1.82 2.45
CA SER A 156 27.21 2.18 3.31
C SER A 156 27.32 3.67 3.67
N GLY A 157 26.25 4.45 3.55
CA GLY A 157 26.26 5.83 4.05
C GLY A 157 25.55 6.86 3.18
N GLU A 158 25.36 6.62 1.86
CA GLU A 158 24.67 7.56 0.99
C GLU A 158 23.16 7.35 1.00
N ILE A 159 22.42 8.41 1.25
CA ILE A 159 20.95 8.38 1.31
C ILE A 159 20.37 8.60 -0.08
N ALA A 160 19.29 7.86 -0.40
CA ALA A 160 18.54 8.03 -1.63
C ALA A 160 17.19 8.72 -1.42
N ALA A 161 16.72 9.42 -2.47
CA ALA A 161 15.42 10.05 -2.54
C ALA A 161 14.71 9.78 -3.88
N PHE A 162 13.36 9.93 -3.88
CA PHE A 162 12.50 9.79 -5.05
C PHE A 162 11.88 11.13 -5.41
N CYS A 163 12.20 11.68 -6.57
CA CYS A 163 11.90 13.05 -6.96
C CYS A 163 10.94 13.08 -8.17
N LEU A 164 9.63 12.96 -7.89
CA LEU A 164 8.58 12.96 -8.91
C LEU A 164 7.72 14.23 -8.82
N THR A 165 7.17 14.52 -7.63
CA THR A 165 6.15 15.55 -7.40
C THR A 165 6.68 16.96 -7.62
N GLU A 166 5.89 17.80 -8.28
CA GLU A 166 6.18 19.21 -8.55
C GLU A 166 5.07 20.13 -8.04
N PRO A 167 5.32 21.45 -7.90
CA PRO A 167 4.28 22.40 -7.52
C PRO A 167 3.04 22.34 -8.42
N SER A 168 3.22 22.04 -9.70
CA SER A 168 2.15 21.95 -10.71
C SER A 168 1.59 20.55 -10.90
N SER A 169 2.21 19.50 -10.31
CA SER A 169 1.89 18.10 -10.63
C SER A 169 2.07 17.20 -9.41
N GLY A 170 0.95 16.85 -8.78
CA GLY A 170 0.88 15.88 -7.70
C GLY A 170 0.19 14.58 -8.16
N SER A 171 -1.14 14.54 -8.09
CA SER A 171 -1.94 13.38 -8.54
C SER A 171 -1.83 13.11 -10.03
N ASP A 172 -1.66 14.16 -10.85
CA ASP A 172 -1.37 14.03 -12.29
C ASP A 172 0.15 13.95 -12.52
N ALA A 173 0.73 12.80 -12.13
CA ALA A 173 2.17 12.58 -12.20
C ALA A 173 2.75 12.55 -13.64
N GLY A 174 1.88 12.48 -14.66
CA GLY A 174 2.29 12.55 -16.06
C GLY A 174 2.56 13.98 -16.55
N SER A 175 2.02 15.00 -15.86
CA SER A 175 2.08 16.41 -16.26
C SER A 175 3.24 17.19 -15.60
N ILE A 176 4.28 16.52 -15.13
CA ILE A 176 5.49 17.15 -14.60
C ILE A 176 6.14 18.07 -15.66
N ARG A 177 6.80 19.14 -15.20
CA ARG A 177 7.37 20.18 -16.06
C ARG A 177 8.90 20.27 -16.01
N SER A 178 9.56 19.68 -15.02
CA SER A 178 11.02 19.53 -15.02
C SER A 178 11.45 18.92 -16.34
N ARG A 179 12.52 19.43 -16.94
CA ARG A 179 12.94 19.07 -18.29
C ARG A 179 14.40 18.66 -18.32
N ALA A 180 14.70 17.58 -19.02
CA ALA A 180 16.04 17.09 -19.28
C ALA A 180 16.27 17.01 -20.79
N VAL A 181 17.22 17.78 -21.31
CA VAL A 181 17.53 17.86 -22.74
C VAL A 181 18.93 17.30 -22.98
N LEU A 182 19.06 16.46 -24.01
CA LEU A 182 20.36 15.92 -24.40
C LEU A 182 21.30 17.06 -24.85
N SER A 183 22.51 17.06 -24.32
CA SER A 183 23.54 18.04 -24.69
C SER A 183 23.96 17.90 -26.15
N PRO A 184 24.49 18.96 -26.78
CA PRO A 184 24.90 18.92 -28.19
C PRO A 184 25.98 17.86 -28.51
N ASP A 185 26.83 17.53 -27.54
CA ASP A 185 27.86 16.50 -27.65
C ASP A 185 27.34 15.06 -27.42
N GLY A 186 26.05 14.92 -27.08
CA GLY A 186 25.39 13.65 -26.86
C GLY A 186 25.85 12.88 -25.60
N LYS A 187 26.65 13.48 -24.70
CA LYS A 187 27.27 12.78 -23.58
C LYS A 187 26.49 12.89 -22.26
N HIS A 188 25.60 13.87 -22.14
CA HIS A 188 24.83 14.09 -20.91
C HIS A 188 23.50 14.76 -21.19
N TYR A 189 22.57 14.61 -20.25
CA TYR A 189 21.33 15.38 -20.20
C TYR A 189 21.51 16.60 -19.29
N ILE A 190 20.98 17.74 -19.69
CA ILE A 190 20.93 18.96 -18.89
C ILE A 190 19.55 19.05 -18.27
N LEU A 191 19.50 18.87 -16.94
CA LEU A 191 18.25 18.87 -16.16
C LEU A 191 18.01 20.24 -15.53
N ASN A 192 16.81 20.78 -15.76
CA ASN A 192 16.28 21.98 -15.13
C ASN A 192 14.88 21.74 -14.58
N GLY A 193 14.55 22.36 -13.43
CA GLY A 193 13.22 22.28 -12.83
C GLY A 193 13.23 22.25 -11.31
N SER A 194 12.09 21.89 -10.74
CA SER A 194 11.97 21.80 -9.28
C SER A 194 11.04 20.67 -8.84
N LYS A 195 11.31 20.11 -7.67
CA LYS A 195 10.50 19.10 -7.01
C LYS A 195 10.12 19.56 -5.62
N ILE A 196 8.92 19.16 -5.16
CA ILE A 196 8.45 19.54 -3.82
C ILE A 196 8.10 18.31 -2.98
N TRP A 197 8.13 18.49 -1.68
CA TRP A 197 7.78 17.48 -0.67
C TRP A 197 8.64 16.21 -0.77
N ILE A 198 9.90 16.37 -1.10
CA ILE A 198 10.80 15.24 -1.29
C ILE A 198 11.31 14.75 0.06
N SER A 199 10.88 13.56 0.47
CA SER A 199 11.42 12.87 1.64
C SER A 199 12.89 12.53 1.41
N ASN A 200 13.71 12.75 2.43
CA ASN A 200 15.17 12.71 2.37
C ASN A 200 15.81 13.77 1.45
N GLY A 201 15.03 14.69 0.86
CA GLY A 201 15.52 15.63 -0.17
C GLY A 201 16.65 16.53 0.29
N GLY A 202 16.69 16.90 1.58
CA GLY A 202 17.77 17.74 2.13
C GLY A 202 19.06 16.98 2.45
N ILE A 203 19.01 15.65 2.52
CA ILE A 203 20.12 14.79 2.94
C ILE A 203 20.50 13.70 1.92
N ALA A 204 19.76 13.60 0.83
CA ALA A 204 20.02 12.59 -0.20
C ALA A 204 21.23 12.93 -1.05
N ASP A 205 22.10 11.95 -1.25
CA ASP A 205 23.26 12.00 -2.17
C ASP A 205 22.88 11.52 -3.55
N ILE A 206 21.96 10.54 -3.62
CA ILE A 206 21.48 9.87 -4.84
C ILE A 206 19.99 10.08 -4.97
N MET A 207 19.53 10.53 -6.13
CA MET A 207 18.13 10.83 -6.38
C MET A 207 17.63 10.12 -7.64
N THR A 208 16.49 9.44 -7.55
CA THR A 208 15.74 9.00 -8.72
C THR A 208 14.81 10.13 -9.15
N VAL A 209 15.18 10.83 -10.23
CA VAL A 209 14.50 12.04 -10.71
C VAL A 209 13.76 11.75 -12.01
N PHE A 210 12.53 12.27 -12.12
CA PHE A 210 11.72 12.16 -13.32
C PHE A 210 11.56 13.53 -14.00
N ALA A 211 11.83 13.59 -15.30
CA ALA A 211 11.74 14.82 -16.09
C ALA A 211 11.21 14.55 -17.50
N GLN A 212 10.60 15.55 -18.11
CA GLN A 212 10.22 15.51 -19.52
C GLN A 212 11.46 15.55 -20.41
N THR A 213 11.50 14.67 -21.39
CA THR A 213 12.60 14.54 -22.35
C THR A 213 12.04 14.54 -23.76
N PRO A 214 12.57 15.35 -24.69
CA PRO A 214 12.21 15.29 -26.11
C PRO A 214 12.56 13.92 -26.69
N VAL A 215 11.58 13.23 -27.25
CA VAL A 215 11.73 11.90 -27.86
C VAL A 215 11.07 11.91 -29.21
N GLU A 216 11.73 11.37 -30.25
CA GLU A 216 11.11 11.15 -31.52
C GLU A 216 10.09 10.02 -31.45
N ASP A 217 8.84 10.32 -31.80
CA ASP A 217 7.78 9.34 -31.87
C ASP A 217 7.91 8.50 -33.12
N ALA A 218 8.18 7.20 -32.96
CA ALA A 218 8.44 6.26 -34.06
C ALA A 218 7.28 6.14 -35.08
N LYS A 219 6.05 6.57 -34.72
CA LYS A 219 4.87 6.48 -35.59
C LYS A 219 4.65 7.76 -36.39
N SER A 220 4.90 8.90 -35.78
CA SER A 220 4.61 10.21 -36.38
C SER A 220 5.84 10.96 -36.90
N GLY A 221 7.05 10.51 -36.51
CA GLY A 221 8.31 11.23 -36.80
C GLY A 221 8.42 12.59 -36.08
N LYS A 222 7.47 12.92 -35.19
CA LYS A 222 7.46 14.21 -34.49
C LYS A 222 8.14 14.05 -33.12
N THR A 223 8.86 15.09 -32.71
CA THR A 223 9.37 15.17 -31.35
C THR A 223 8.22 15.42 -30.38
N VAL A 224 8.08 14.54 -29.37
CA VAL A 224 7.12 14.66 -28.30
C VAL A 224 7.83 14.56 -26.95
N ASP A 225 7.32 15.27 -25.96
CA ASP A 225 7.87 15.16 -24.62
C ASP A 225 7.35 13.87 -23.93
N LYS A 226 8.27 13.09 -23.37
CA LYS A 226 7.97 11.89 -22.58
C LYS A 226 8.75 11.90 -21.28
N VAL A 227 8.14 11.41 -20.22
CA VAL A 227 8.81 11.28 -18.93
C VAL A 227 9.94 10.26 -19.02
N THR A 228 11.14 10.66 -18.61
CA THR A 228 12.32 9.80 -18.45
C THR A 228 12.75 9.80 -16.99
N GLY A 229 13.21 8.65 -16.49
CA GLY A 229 13.83 8.50 -15.17
C GLY A 229 15.34 8.65 -15.25
N PHE A 230 15.92 9.32 -14.26
CA PHE A 230 17.37 9.54 -14.18
C PHE A 230 17.87 9.23 -12.78
N ILE A 231 19.09 8.71 -12.68
CA ILE A 231 19.85 8.64 -11.43
C ILE A 231 20.70 9.91 -11.36
N VAL A 232 20.35 10.80 -10.43
CA VAL A 232 21.04 12.09 -10.25
C VAL A 232 21.84 12.04 -8.95
N GLU A 233 23.13 12.33 -9.04
CA GLU A 233 24.00 12.48 -7.88
C GLU A 233 24.06 13.96 -7.49
N ARG A 234 24.00 14.24 -6.20
CA ARG A 234 24.18 15.62 -5.69
C ARG A 234 25.52 16.22 -6.14
N SER A 235 26.52 15.38 -6.27
CA SER A 235 27.88 15.75 -6.72
C SER A 235 27.96 16.24 -8.17
N PHE A 236 26.91 16.06 -8.99
CA PHE A 236 26.89 16.58 -10.37
C PHE A 236 26.83 18.13 -10.41
N GLY A 237 26.57 18.77 -9.27
CA GLY A 237 26.39 20.21 -9.17
C GLY A 237 24.99 20.65 -9.62
N GLY A 238 24.61 21.90 -9.31
CA GLY A 238 23.30 22.46 -9.68
C GLY A 238 22.10 21.86 -8.95
N VAL A 239 22.30 21.01 -7.94
CA VAL A 239 21.24 20.42 -7.09
C VAL A 239 21.17 21.21 -5.77
N ILE A 240 20.09 21.96 -5.59
CA ILE A 240 19.87 22.83 -4.43
C ILE A 240 18.67 22.33 -3.65
N SER A 241 18.83 22.07 -2.36
CA SER A 241 17.72 21.72 -1.47
C SER A 241 17.27 22.93 -0.65
N GLY A 242 15.95 23.10 -0.56
CA GLY A 242 15.35 24.05 0.36
C GLY A 242 15.46 23.62 1.83
N PRO A 243 15.05 24.46 2.76
CA PRO A 243 15.00 24.10 4.18
C PRO A 243 13.98 22.99 4.45
N PRO A 244 14.16 22.19 5.52
CA PRO A 244 13.18 21.20 5.95
C PRO A 244 11.81 21.84 6.21
N GLN A 245 10.76 21.25 5.64
CA GLN A 245 9.41 21.80 5.73
C GLN A 245 8.76 21.48 7.09
N LYS A 246 8.02 22.46 7.63
CA LYS A 246 7.18 22.28 8.81
C LYS A 246 5.94 21.48 8.45
N LYS A 247 5.73 20.34 9.12
CA LYS A 247 4.67 19.37 8.78
C LYS A 247 3.77 19.10 9.97
N MET A 248 2.58 18.58 9.69
CA MET A 248 1.63 18.11 10.69
C MET A 248 2.20 16.93 11.50
N GLY A 249 2.73 15.92 10.82
CA GLY A 249 3.28 14.68 11.40
C GLY A 249 4.52 14.21 10.64
N ILE A 250 5.02 13.03 11.00
CA ILE A 250 6.29 12.47 10.51
C ILE A 250 7.42 13.52 10.52
N LYS A 251 7.45 14.34 11.57
CA LYS A 251 8.33 15.52 11.60
C LYS A 251 9.81 15.15 11.56
N ALA A 252 10.17 13.99 12.11
CA ALA A 252 11.53 13.48 12.10
C ALA A 252 12.06 13.16 10.69
N SER A 253 11.18 12.83 9.74
CA SER A 253 11.56 12.62 8.34
C SER A 253 11.91 13.94 7.67
N ASN A 254 13.12 14.04 7.11
CA ASN A 254 13.54 15.21 6.34
C ASN A 254 12.69 15.32 5.06
N THR A 255 12.06 16.46 4.83
CA THR A 255 11.23 16.72 3.64
C THR A 255 11.50 18.11 3.14
N THR A 256 11.95 18.28 1.89
CA THR A 256 12.34 19.56 1.31
C THR A 256 11.86 19.73 -0.12
N ASP A 257 11.95 20.95 -0.62
CA ASP A 257 11.96 21.24 -2.04
C ASP A 257 13.36 21.02 -2.60
N ILE A 258 13.45 20.64 -3.88
CA ILE A 258 14.72 20.50 -4.60
C ILE A 258 14.63 21.26 -5.91
N TYR A 259 15.66 22.03 -6.20
CA TYR A 259 15.82 22.79 -7.43
C TYR A 259 16.99 22.22 -8.22
N TYR A 260 16.82 22.11 -9.53
CA TYR A 260 17.82 21.64 -10.49
C TYR A 260 18.14 22.78 -11.46
N GLU A 261 19.40 23.18 -11.49
CA GLU A 261 19.92 24.28 -12.34
C GLU A 261 21.08 23.76 -13.18
N ASP A 262 20.82 23.52 -14.45
CA ASP A 262 21.77 23.00 -15.44
C ASP A 262 22.54 21.74 -14.98
N VAL A 263 21.87 20.84 -14.28
CA VAL A 263 22.48 19.61 -13.78
C VAL A 263 22.87 18.70 -14.94
N LYS A 264 24.16 18.39 -15.06
CA LYS A 264 24.70 17.55 -16.12
C LYS A 264 24.64 16.07 -15.71
N ILE A 265 23.69 15.34 -16.27
CA ILE A 265 23.47 13.92 -15.97
C ILE A 265 24.11 13.09 -17.08
N PRO A 266 25.10 12.24 -16.80
CA PRO A 266 25.67 11.32 -17.80
C PRO A 266 24.60 10.44 -18.45
N ILE A 267 24.75 10.12 -19.73
CA ILE A 267 23.74 9.31 -20.46
C ILE A 267 23.54 7.91 -19.86
N GLU A 268 24.59 7.34 -19.28
CA GLU A 268 24.54 6.06 -18.59
C GLU A 268 23.69 6.08 -17.30
N ASN A 269 23.30 7.26 -16.83
CA ASN A 269 22.43 7.45 -15.67
C ASN A 269 20.92 7.50 -16.03
N VAL A 270 20.56 7.27 -17.29
CA VAL A 270 19.17 7.06 -17.69
C VAL A 270 18.67 5.75 -17.10
N LEU A 271 17.55 5.81 -16.40
CA LEU A 271 16.97 4.68 -15.68
C LEU A 271 15.79 4.07 -16.45
N GLY A 272 15.92 2.82 -16.89
CA GLY A 272 14.87 2.08 -17.57
C GLY A 272 14.56 2.52 -19.01
N GLY A 273 15.44 3.35 -19.60
CA GLY A 273 15.37 3.83 -20.97
C GLY A 273 14.62 5.16 -21.15
N VAL A 274 15.00 5.89 -22.19
CA VAL A 274 14.44 7.20 -22.52
C VAL A 274 12.94 7.09 -22.83
N GLY A 275 12.12 7.98 -22.27
CA GLY A 275 10.67 8.01 -22.48
C GLY A 275 9.86 6.97 -21.68
N ASN A 276 10.52 6.11 -20.90
CA ASN A 276 9.88 5.06 -20.08
C ASN A 276 9.70 5.47 -18.61
N GLY A 277 10.07 6.67 -18.23
CA GLY A 277 10.13 7.11 -16.82
C GLY A 277 8.79 7.02 -16.10
N PHE A 278 7.67 7.31 -16.76
CA PHE A 278 6.35 7.16 -16.14
C PHE A 278 6.08 5.71 -15.72
N LYS A 279 6.40 4.74 -16.58
CA LYS A 279 6.27 3.32 -16.26
C LYS A 279 7.18 2.91 -15.11
N VAL A 280 8.42 3.41 -15.09
CA VAL A 280 9.37 3.18 -13.99
C VAL A 280 8.82 3.75 -12.68
N ALA A 281 8.35 4.99 -12.66
CA ALA A 281 7.77 5.62 -11.48
C ALA A 281 6.60 4.82 -10.91
N MET A 282 5.66 4.39 -11.77
CA MET A 282 4.50 3.60 -11.34
C MET A 282 4.91 2.23 -10.82
N ASN A 283 5.90 1.56 -11.42
CA ASN A 283 6.41 0.28 -10.92
C ASN A 283 7.06 0.42 -9.55
N VAL A 284 7.85 1.46 -9.32
CA VAL A 284 8.45 1.76 -8.02
C VAL A 284 7.38 1.95 -6.95
N LEU A 285 6.39 2.82 -7.21
CA LEU A 285 5.30 3.11 -6.27
C LEU A 285 4.45 1.87 -5.98
N ASN A 286 4.11 1.08 -7.01
CA ASN A 286 3.34 -0.15 -6.82
C ASN A 286 4.09 -1.17 -5.97
N ASN A 287 5.41 -1.27 -6.14
CA ASN A 287 6.25 -2.19 -5.38
C ASN A 287 6.38 -1.76 -3.90
N GLY A 288 6.37 -0.46 -3.59
CA GLY A 288 6.54 0.05 -2.21
C GLY A 288 5.28 -0.06 -1.33
N ARG A 289 4.08 -0.08 -1.92
CA ARG A 289 2.80 0.04 -1.19
C ARG A 289 2.52 -1.05 -0.17
N PHE A 290 2.97 -2.30 -0.39
CA PHE A 290 2.77 -3.36 0.60
C PHE A 290 3.54 -3.10 1.89
N GLY A 291 4.72 -2.50 1.80
CA GLY A 291 5.53 -2.11 2.97
C GLY A 291 4.81 -1.08 3.84
N MET A 292 4.11 -0.11 3.23
CA MET A 292 3.28 0.81 4.01
C MET A 292 2.19 0.09 4.80
N ALA A 293 1.49 -0.86 4.19
CA ALA A 293 0.45 -1.61 4.88
C ALA A 293 1.01 -2.45 6.03
N ALA A 294 2.18 -3.04 5.84
CA ALA A 294 2.89 -3.76 6.90
C ALA A 294 3.27 -2.83 8.08
N ALA A 295 3.84 -1.64 7.80
CA ALA A 295 4.14 -0.65 8.82
C ALA A 295 2.88 -0.23 9.60
N LEU A 296 1.79 0.06 8.89
CA LEU A 296 0.53 0.48 9.50
C LEU A 296 -0.14 -0.63 10.32
N SER A 297 0.02 -1.91 9.96
CA SER A 297 -0.45 -3.02 10.79
C SER A 297 0.28 -3.06 12.13
N GLY A 298 1.58 -2.79 12.14
CA GLY A 298 2.38 -2.63 13.35
C GLY A 298 1.93 -1.45 14.21
N THR A 299 1.71 -0.29 13.58
CA THR A 299 1.17 0.90 14.26
C THR A 299 -0.17 0.61 14.93
N MET A 300 -1.10 -0.03 14.22
CA MET A 300 -2.40 -0.41 14.79
C MET A 300 -2.24 -1.37 15.98
N ARG A 301 -1.34 -2.33 15.90
CA ARG A 301 -1.05 -3.26 17.01
C ARG A 301 -0.60 -2.52 18.27
N SER A 302 0.26 -1.50 18.12
CA SER A 302 0.70 -0.65 19.23
C SER A 302 -0.45 0.18 19.82
N CYS A 303 -1.29 0.79 18.98
CA CYS A 303 -2.48 1.55 19.42
C CYS A 303 -3.48 0.64 20.17
N ILE A 304 -3.75 -0.56 19.64
CA ILE A 304 -4.65 -1.53 20.27
C ILE A 304 -4.12 -1.96 21.63
N LYS A 305 -2.81 -2.23 21.74
CA LYS A 305 -2.18 -2.60 23.02
C LYS A 305 -2.46 -1.55 24.10
N GLN A 306 -2.21 -0.27 23.80
CA GLN A 306 -2.45 0.83 24.75
C GLN A 306 -3.94 0.96 25.10
N ALA A 307 -4.83 0.83 24.12
CA ALA A 307 -6.28 0.89 24.34
C ALA A 307 -6.76 -0.25 25.25
N VAL A 308 -6.26 -1.47 25.03
CA VAL A 308 -6.59 -2.66 25.88
C VAL A 308 -6.04 -2.48 27.29
N GLU A 309 -4.78 -2.08 27.45
CA GLU A 309 -4.17 -1.83 28.75
C GLU A 309 -4.98 -0.80 29.57
N HIS A 310 -5.42 0.28 28.92
CA HIS A 310 -6.27 1.27 29.56
C HIS A 310 -7.65 0.71 29.90
N ALA A 311 -8.31 0.05 28.97
CA ALA A 311 -9.67 -0.46 29.14
C ALA A 311 -9.78 -1.50 30.28
N THR A 312 -8.75 -2.32 30.44
CA THR A 312 -8.71 -3.38 31.48
C THR A 312 -8.33 -2.88 32.86
N THR A 313 -7.81 -1.66 32.97
CA THR A 313 -7.39 -1.07 34.26
C THR A 313 -8.29 0.07 34.73
N ARG A 314 -8.94 0.79 33.80
CA ARG A 314 -9.77 1.96 34.11
C ARG A 314 -11.14 1.54 34.67
N MET A 315 -11.44 2.03 35.86
CA MET A 315 -12.75 1.85 36.50
C MET A 315 -13.62 3.09 36.28
N GLN A 316 -14.86 2.92 35.82
CA GLN A 316 -15.89 3.97 35.73
C GLN A 316 -17.27 3.31 36.01
N PHE A 317 -18.18 4.06 36.64
CA PHE A 317 -19.51 3.59 36.99
C PHE A 317 -19.49 2.28 37.83
N GLY A 318 -18.41 2.05 38.60
CA GLY A 318 -18.25 0.87 39.42
C GLY A 318 -17.67 -0.37 38.73
N GLU A 319 -17.43 -0.30 37.41
CA GLU A 319 -16.91 -1.42 36.61
C GLU A 319 -15.69 -1.00 35.75
N ARG A 320 -14.92 -1.99 35.27
CA ARG A 320 -13.89 -1.74 34.27
C ARG A 320 -14.56 -1.35 32.95
N ILE A 321 -13.94 -0.43 32.22
CA ILE A 321 -14.56 0.07 30.96
C ILE A 321 -14.58 -0.98 29.85
N ASP A 322 -13.80 -2.05 29.93
CA ASP A 322 -13.84 -3.19 28.99
C ASP A 322 -15.11 -4.04 29.12
N SER A 323 -15.90 -3.88 30.23
CA SER A 323 -17.19 -4.53 30.39
C SER A 323 -18.31 -3.85 29.57
N PHE A 324 -18.13 -2.59 29.14
CA PHE A 324 -19.17 -1.86 28.44
C PHE A 324 -19.19 -2.21 26.94
N GLY A 325 -20.40 -2.50 26.42
CA GLY A 325 -20.60 -2.91 25.02
C GLY A 325 -20.02 -1.93 24.00
N THR A 326 -20.08 -0.60 24.25
CA THR A 326 -19.47 0.41 23.38
C THR A 326 -17.96 0.30 23.30
N THR A 327 -17.28 -0.03 24.41
CA THR A 327 -15.82 -0.26 24.43
C THR A 327 -15.49 -1.59 23.74
N GLN A 328 -16.28 -2.63 23.99
CA GLN A 328 -16.11 -3.94 23.33
C GLN A 328 -16.27 -3.84 21.82
N GLU A 329 -17.26 -3.10 21.33
CA GLU A 329 -17.44 -2.86 19.89
C GLU A 329 -16.22 -2.17 19.27
N LYS A 330 -15.70 -1.12 19.90
CA LYS A 330 -14.50 -0.41 19.44
C LYS A 330 -13.29 -1.35 19.37
N LEU A 331 -12.99 -2.06 20.45
CA LEU A 331 -11.86 -2.99 20.49
C LEU A 331 -11.99 -4.11 19.47
N GLY A 332 -13.19 -4.67 19.30
CA GLY A 332 -13.50 -5.69 18.30
C GLY A 332 -13.24 -5.19 16.87
N ARG A 333 -13.72 -3.98 16.53
CA ARG A 333 -13.49 -3.37 15.20
C ARG A 333 -12.01 -3.06 14.97
N MET A 334 -11.32 -2.53 15.98
CA MET A 334 -9.88 -2.26 15.90
C MET A 334 -9.11 -3.56 15.61
N ALA A 335 -9.44 -4.66 16.29
CA ALA A 335 -8.82 -5.96 16.08
C ALA A 335 -9.09 -6.51 14.66
N MET A 336 -10.33 -6.41 14.16
CA MET A 336 -10.68 -6.81 12.79
C MET A 336 -9.87 -6.03 11.76
N LEU A 337 -9.81 -4.70 11.87
CA LEU A 337 -9.09 -3.84 10.91
C LEU A 337 -7.58 -4.14 10.89
N GLN A 338 -6.98 -4.37 12.06
CA GLN A 338 -5.57 -4.78 12.15
C GLN A 338 -5.35 -6.14 11.50
N TYR A 339 -6.20 -7.13 11.81
CA TYR A 339 -6.12 -8.48 11.26
C TYR A 339 -6.22 -8.49 9.72
N VAL A 340 -7.17 -7.74 9.18
CA VAL A 340 -7.37 -7.59 7.72
C VAL A 340 -6.13 -6.95 7.08
N THR A 341 -5.66 -5.83 7.64
CA THR A 341 -4.49 -5.10 7.09
C THR A 341 -3.25 -5.97 7.06
N GLU A 342 -2.94 -6.64 8.16
CA GLU A 342 -1.81 -7.55 8.26
C GLU A 342 -1.94 -8.70 7.24
N SER A 343 -3.12 -9.30 7.16
CA SER A 343 -3.38 -10.38 6.21
C SER A 343 -3.17 -9.96 4.75
N MET A 344 -3.63 -8.77 4.38
CA MET A 344 -3.44 -8.22 3.03
C MET A 344 -1.97 -7.91 2.74
N ALA A 345 -1.23 -7.33 3.68
CA ALA A 345 0.19 -7.01 3.51
C ALA A 345 1.03 -8.28 3.28
N TYR A 346 0.79 -9.32 4.08
CA TYR A 346 1.52 -10.59 3.94
C TYR A 346 1.07 -11.44 2.74
N MET A 347 -0.19 -11.32 2.31
CA MET A 347 -0.65 -11.96 1.08
C MET A 347 0.10 -11.40 -0.14
N ILE A 348 0.24 -10.08 -0.23
CA ILE A 348 0.94 -9.44 -1.36
C ILE A 348 2.42 -9.77 -1.30
N SER A 349 3.09 -9.60 -0.17
CA SER A 349 4.52 -9.87 -0.05
C SER A 349 4.85 -11.33 -0.38
N GLY A 350 4.03 -12.28 0.09
CA GLY A 350 4.17 -13.69 -0.25
C GLY A 350 3.96 -13.98 -1.73
N ASN A 351 2.98 -13.34 -2.37
CA ASN A 351 2.75 -13.46 -3.81
C ASN A 351 3.94 -12.91 -4.61
N MET A 352 4.50 -11.76 -4.22
CA MET A 352 5.69 -11.19 -4.84
C MET A 352 6.90 -12.13 -4.71
N ASP A 353 7.11 -12.75 -3.54
CA ASP A 353 8.20 -13.71 -3.30
C ASP A 353 8.04 -14.99 -4.15
N ASN A 354 6.80 -15.32 -4.57
CA ASN A 354 6.52 -16.42 -5.50
C ASN A 354 6.53 -16.01 -6.98
N GLY A 355 6.99 -14.80 -7.29
CA GLY A 355 7.13 -14.33 -8.66
C GLY A 355 5.83 -13.89 -9.34
N VAL A 356 4.77 -13.60 -8.59
CA VAL A 356 3.56 -12.98 -9.15
C VAL A 356 3.90 -11.56 -9.60
N VAL A 357 3.73 -11.30 -10.90
CA VAL A 357 4.08 -10.00 -11.51
C VAL A 357 2.91 -9.00 -11.56
N HIS A 358 1.68 -9.48 -11.45
CA HIS A 358 0.45 -8.67 -11.51
C HIS A 358 -0.16 -8.48 -10.12
N TYR A 359 0.46 -7.63 -9.29
CA TYR A 359 0.02 -7.31 -7.93
C TYR A 359 -0.36 -5.82 -7.75
N HIS A 360 -0.35 -5.05 -8.84
CA HIS A 360 -0.50 -3.58 -8.77
C HIS A 360 -1.86 -3.15 -8.24
N LEU A 361 -2.89 -3.91 -8.57
CA LEU A 361 -4.27 -3.63 -8.14
C LEU A 361 -4.43 -3.94 -6.64
N GLU A 362 -3.96 -5.10 -6.23
CA GLU A 362 -3.96 -5.55 -4.84
C GLU A 362 -3.12 -4.63 -3.95
N ALA A 363 -1.98 -4.14 -4.44
CA ALA A 363 -1.15 -3.18 -3.72
C ALA A 363 -1.87 -1.84 -3.52
N ALA A 364 -2.59 -1.34 -4.54
CA ALA A 364 -3.39 -0.12 -4.42
C ALA A 364 -4.57 -0.32 -3.45
N ILE A 365 -5.31 -1.42 -3.55
CA ILE A 365 -6.39 -1.81 -2.64
C ILE A 365 -5.88 -1.85 -1.20
N THR A 366 -4.77 -2.53 -0.96
CA THR A 366 -4.20 -2.71 0.38
C THR A 366 -3.74 -1.38 0.98
N LYS A 367 -3.14 -0.49 0.19
CA LYS A 367 -2.71 0.84 0.64
C LYS A 367 -3.91 1.71 1.06
N VAL A 368 -4.97 1.72 0.26
CA VAL A 368 -6.19 2.46 0.59
C VAL A 368 -6.78 1.94 1.90
N PHE A 369 -6.98 0.63 2.00
CA PHE A 369 -7.54 0.00 3.18
C PHE A 369 -6.70 0.27 4.44
N ALA A 370 -5.40 -0.04 4.40
CA ALA A 370 -4.49 0.07 5.54
C ALA A 370 -4.43 1.49 6.10
N SER A 371 -4.34 2.51 5.23
CA SER A 371 -4.22 3.90 5.64
C SER A 371 -5.49 4.45 6.31
N GLU A 372 -6.67 4.00 5.90
CA GLU A 372 -7.94 4.37 6.51
C GLU A 372 -8.19 3.58 7.80
N ALA A 373 -7.86 2.29 7.81
CA ALA A 373 -7.95 1.44 8.99
C ALA A 373 -7.05 1.93 10.12
N ALA A 374 -5.81 2.28 9.82
CA ALA A 374 -4.86 2.77 10.83
C ALA A 374 -5.30 4.10 11.45
N TRP A 375 -5.85 5.00 10.64
CA TRP A 375 -6.45 6.24 11.14
C TRP A 375 -7.58 5.96 12.12
N TYR A 376 -8.54 5.11 11.73
CA TYR A 376 -9.66 4.73 12.58
C TYR A 376 -9.20 4.08 13.89
N VAL A 377 -8.25 3.15 13.83
CA VAL A 377 -7.76 2.44 15.01
C VAL A 377 -7.04 3.40 15.98
N CYS A 378 -6.26 4.35 15.50
CA CYS A 378 -5.59 5.34 16.33
C CYS A 378 -6.59 6.31 16.97
N ASP A 379 -7.57 6.78 16.21
CA ASP A 379 -8.64 7.67 16.68
C ASP A 379 -9.47 7.00 17.79
N GLU A 380 -9.87 5.74 17.60
CA GLU A 380 -10.59 4.98 18.62
C GLU A 380 -9.72 4.64 19.86
N ALA A 381 -8.42 4.46 19.69
CA ALA A 381 -7.51 4.31 20.81
C ALA A 381 -7.46 5.59 21.66
N ILE A 382 -7.36 6.76 21.03
CA ILE A 382 -7.45 8.06 21.72
C ILE A 382 -8.80 8.18 22.43
N GLN A 383 -9.89 7.82 21.78
CA GLN A 383 -11.23 7.89 22.34
C GLN A 383 -11.40 6.99 23.56
N ILE A 384 -10.86 5.77 23.53
CA ILE A 384 -10.91 4.83 24.67
C ILE A 384 -10.10 5.37 25.87
N LEU A 385 -8.95 6.00 25.60
CA LEU A 385 -8.13 6.62 26.66
C LEU A 385 -8.77 7.93 27.20
N GLY A 386 -9.75 8.50 26.52
CA GLY A 386 -10.43 9.73 26.92
C GLY A 386 -9.47 10.90 27.06
N GLY A 387 -9.56 11.67 28.14
CA GLY A 387 -8.67 12.82 28.37
C GLY A 387 -7.17 12.48 28.33
N MET A 388 -6.77 11.30 28.79
CA MET A 388 -5.39 10.84 28.72
C MET A 388 -4.94 10.63 27.26
N GLY A 389 -5.82 10.11 26.38
CA GLY A 389 -5.52 9.94 24.95
C GLY A 389 -5.24 11.26 24.22
N PHE A 390 -5.79 12.36 24.73
CA PHE A 390 -5.56 13.70 24.18
C PHE A 390 -4.21 14.32 24.61
N MET A 391 -3.60 13.78 25.67
CA MET A 391 -2.31 14.26 26.17
C MET A 391 -1.15 13.73 25.30
N LYS A 392 -0.01 14.45 25.29
CA LYS A 392 1.21 14.04 24.60
C LYS A 392 1.83 12.75 25.16
N GLN A 393 1.68 12.53 26.48
CA GLN A 393 2.36 11.46 27.22
C GLN A 393 2.15 10.03 26.65
N PRO A 394 0.96 9.61 26.23
CA PRO A 394 0.76 8.31 25.60
C PRO A 394 1.33 8.22 24.18
N GLY A 395 1.62 9.33 23.55
CA GLY A 395 2.15 9.41 22.18
C GLY A 395 1.13 9.17 21.06
N LEU A 396 -0.13 8.87 21.37
CA LEU A 396 -1.17 8.59 20.34
C LEU A 396 -1.49 9.81 19.47
N GLU A 397 -1.44 11.03 20.03
CA GLU A 397 -1.64 12.25 19.26
C GLU A 397 -0.59 12.43 18.18
N ARG A 398 0.69 12.08 18.46
CA ARG A 398 1.77 12.06 17.48
C ARG A 398 1.49 11.03 16.40
N VAL A 399 1.13 9.80 16.79
CA VAL A 399 0.78 8.73 15.84
C VAL A 399 -0.38 9.17 14.95
N LEU A 400 -1.41 9.80 15.49
CA LEU A 400 -2.54 10.31 14.69
C LEU A 400 -2.08 11.36 13.66
N ARG A 401 -1.22 12.30 14.05
CA ARG A 401 -0.63 13.29 13.13
C ARG A 401 0.21 12.63 12.03
N ASP A 402 1.00 11.63 12.39
CA ASP A 402 1.84 10.87 11.46
C ASP A 402 1.00 10.07 10.46
N LEU A 403 -0.10 9.46 10.91
CA LEU A 403 -0.98 8.66 10.06
C LEU A 403 -1.68 9.47 8.96
N ARG A 404 -1.85 10.79 9.16
CA ARG A 404 -2.64 11.60 8.22
C ARG A 404 -2.07 11.60 6.80
N ILE A 405 -0.75 11.57 6.65
CA ILE A 405 -0.09 11.62 5.34
C ILE A 405 -0.28 10.34 4.53
N PHE A 406 -0.50 9.18 5.17
CA PHE A 406 -0.63 7.89 4.49
C PHE A 406 -1.85 7.80 3.56
N ARG A 407 -2.84 8.68 3.74
CA ARG A 407 -3.98 8.82 2.83
C ARG A 407 -3.70 9.74 1.64
N ILE A 408 -2.54 10.42 1.62
CA ILE A 408 -2.17 11.46 0.65
C ILE A 408 -1.02 11.01 -0.26
N PHE A 409 0.13 10.67 0.30
CA PHE A 409 1.32 10.35 -0.49
C PHE A 409 1.23 8.98 -1.19
N GLU A 410 2.14 8.73 -2.15
CA GLU A 410 2.15 7.52 -3.00
C GLU A 410 0.84 7.27 -3.76
N GLY A 411 0.18 8.37 -4.16
CA GLY A 411 -1.15 8.41 -4.73
C GLY A 411 -2.23 8.56 -3.65
N THR A 412 -3.00 9.66 -3.73
CA THR A 412 -4.11 9.85 -2.79
C THR A 412 -5.08 8.68 -2.84
N ASN A 413 -5.76 8.40 -1.72
CA ASN A 413 -6.74 7.31 -1.68
C ASN A 413 -7.85 7.52 -2.72
N ASP A 414 -8.19 8.77 -3.05
CA ASP A 414 -9.18 9.12 -4.07
C ASP A 414 -8.69 8.66 -5.45
N ILE A 415 -7.46 9.01 -5.82
CA ILE A 415 -6.85 8.59 -7.10
C ILE A 415 -6.67 7.08 -7.17
N LEU A 416 -6.28 6.44 -6.08
CA LEU A 416 -6.13 4.98 -6.06
C LEU A 416 -7.45 4.24 -6.20
N ARG A 417 -8.56 4.78 -5.66
CA ARG A 417 -9.91 4.23 -5.92
C ARG A 417 -10.27 4.31 -7.39
N LEU A 418 -10.01 5.45 -8.04
CA LEU A 418 -10.21 5.58 -9.49
C LEU A 418 -9.32 4.61 -10.27
N PHE A 419 -8.05 4.48 -9.88
CA PHE A 419 -7.13 3.51 -10.49
C PHE A 419 -7.64 2.07 -10.36
N VAL A 420 -8.08 1.66 -9.17
CA VAL A 420 -8.65 0.32 -8.92
C VAL A 420 -9.86 0.06 -9.81
N ALA A 421 -10.83 0.99 -9.82
CA ALA A 421 -12.04 0.84 -10.61
C ALA A 421 -11.77 0.82 -12.11
N LEU A 422 -11.01 1.79 -12.63
CA LEU A 422 -10.75 1.94 -14.07
C LEU A 422 -9.90 0.79 -14.61
N THR A 423 -8.87 0.36 -13.88
CA THR A 423 -8.03 -0.80 -14.28
C THR A 423 -8.86 -2.09 -14.30
N GLY A 424 -9.69 -2.31 -13.29
CA GLY A 424 -10.58 -3.48 -13.24
C GLY A 424 -11.63 -3.46 -14.36
N ILE A 425 -12.25 -2.30 -14.63
CA ILE A 425 -13.21 -2.11 -15.74
C ILE A 425 -12.53 -2.32 -17.10
N GLN A 426 -11.31 -1.82 -17.29
CA GLN A 426 -10.56 -2.03 -18.54
C GLN A 426 -10.31 -3.51 -18.80
N TYR A 427 -9.92 -4.26 -17.76
CA TYR A 427 -9.73 -5.71 -17.85
C TYR A 427 -11.04 -6.45 -18.18
N ALA A 428 -12.14 -6.11 -17.51
CA ALA A 428 -13.46 -6.66 -17.78
C ALA A 428 -13.94 -6.33 -19.20
N GLY A 429 -13.69 -5.10 -19.66
CA GLY A 429 -14.04 -4.67 -21.03
C GLY A 429 -13.27 -5.40 -22.13
N ALA A 430 -12.01 -5.77 -21.90
CA ALA A 430 -11.24 -6.61 -22.81
C ALA A 430 -11.85 -7.99 -22.93
N HIS A 431 -12.25 -8.60 -21.81
CA HIS A 431 -12.94 -9.90 -21.80
C HIS A 431 -14.29 -9.87 -22.52
N LEU A 432 -15.09 -8.81 -22.33
CA LEU A 432 -16.36 -8.65 -23.06
C LEU A 432 -16.17 -8.55 -24.58
N LYS A 433 -15.09 -7.91 -25.05
CA LYS A 433 -14.75 -7.89 -26.49
C LYS A 433 -14.37 -9.27 -27.00
N GLU A 434 -13.62 -10.06 -26.24
CA GLU A 434 -13.30 -11.45 -26.58
C GLU A 434 -14.58 -12.29 -26.72
N LEU A 435 -15.54 -12.14 -25.80
CA LEU A 435 -16.85 -12.76 -25.88
C LEU A 435 -17.64 -12.32 -27.12
N GLN A 436 -17.66 -11.02 -27.44
CA GLN A 436 -18.31 -10.53 -28.66
C GLN A 436 -17.69 -11.12 -29.93
N GLN A 437 -16.38 -11.27 -29.96
CA GLN A 437 -15.69 -11.92 -31.09
C GLN A 437 -16.03 -13.41 -31.17
N ALA A 438 -16.13 -14.10 -30.04
CA ALA A 438 -16.55 -15.49 -29.97
C ALA A 438 -17.99 -15.69 -30.53
N PHE A 439 -18.90 -14.78 -30.21
CA PHE A 439 -20.27 -14.78 -30.78
C PHE A 439 -20.31 -14.51 -32.30
N LYS A 440 -19.32 -13.83 -32.85
CA LYS A 440 -19.21 -13.62 -34.31
C LYS A 440 -18.71 -14.85 -35.04
N ASN A 441 -17.98 -15.75 -34.36
CA ASN A 441 -17.50 -17.03 -34.90
C ASN A 441 -18.00 -18.20 -34.03
N PRO A 442 -19.30 -18.51 -34.07
CA PRO A 442 -19.92 -19.44 -33.14
C PRO A 442 -19.41 -20.86 -33.27
N THR A 443 -19.10 -21.32 -34.48
CA THR A 443 -18.65 -22.71 -34.73
C THR A 443 -17.31 -23.06 -34.06
N ALA A 444 -16.43 -22.08 -33.90
CA ALA A 444 -15.13 -22.25 -33.25
C ALA A 444 -15.21 -22.10 -31.70
N ASN A 445 -16.33 -21.58 -31.16
CA ASN A 445 -16.44 -21.17 -29.76
C ASN A 445 -17.71 -21.67 -29.05
N LEU A 446 -18.32 -22.76 -29.57
CA LEU A 446 -19.60 -23.31 -29.07
C LEU A 446 -19.64 -23.54 -27.56
N GLY A 447 -18.56 -24.07 -26.97
CA GLY A 447 -18.49 -24.32 -25.52
C GLY A 447 -18.49 -23.03 -24.69
N LEU A 448 -17.82 -21.98 -25.15
CA LEU A 448 -17.73 -20.70 -24.47
C LEU A 448 -19.06 -19.94 -24.53
N ILE A 449 -19.71 -20.00 -25.71
CA ILE A 449 -21.04 -19.42 -25.95
C ILE A 449 -22.09 -20.10 -25.10
N PHE A 450 -22.09 -21.43 -25.08
CA PHE A 450 -23.07 -22.23 -24.31
C PHE A 450 -22.98 -21.91 -22.80
N VAL A 451 -21.76 -21.87 -22.25
CA VAL A 451 -21.53 -21.51 -20.83
C VAL A 451 -22.03 -20.11 -20.53
N GLU A 452 -21.78 -19.15 -21.41
CA GLU A 452 -22.17 -17.76 -21.17
C GLU A 452 -23.69 -17.54 -21.33
N VAL A 453 -24.31 -18.18 -22.31
CA VAL A 453 -25.77 -18.14 -22.53
C VAL A 453 -26.51 -18.82 -21.38
N SER A 454 -26.04 -19.98 -20.91
CA SER A 454 -26.62 -20.69 -19.75
C SER A 454 -26.58 -19.82 -18.50
N LYS A 455 -25.43 -19.20 -18.21
CA LYS A 455 -25.30 -18.28 -17.07
C LYS A 455 -26.24 -17.09 -17.15
N ARG A 456 -26.42 -16.50 -18.34
CA ARG A 456 -27.33 -15.37 -18.53
C ARG A 456 -28.80 -15.79 -18.42
N ALA A 457 -29.13 -16.96 -18.92
CA ALA A 457 -30.47 -17.53 -18.77
C ALA A 457 -30.80 -17.84 -17.31
N GLU A 458 -29.89 -18.50 -16.57
CA GLU A 458 -30.06 -18.75 -15.13
C GLU A 458 -30.22 -17.45 -14.34
N ARG A 459 -29.45 -16.42 -14.67
CA ARG A 459 -29.57 -15.08 -14.05
C ARG A 459 -30.91 -14.43 -14.33
N SER A 460 -31.44 -14.55 -15.57
CA SER A 460 -32.69 -13.90 -15.97
C SER A 460 -33.93 -14.46 -15.24
N VAL A 461 -33.84 -15.72 -14.82
CA VAL A 461 -34.91 -16.39 -14.05
C VAL A 461 -34.65 -16.45 -12.55
N GLY A 462 -33.60 -15.74 -12.07
CA GLY A 462 -33.27 -15.70 -10.64
C GLY A 462 -32.68 -17.00 -10.08
N LEU A 463 -32.29 -17.94 -10.93
CA LEU A 463 -31.71 -19.24 -10.57
C LEU A 463 -30.17 -19.23 -10.57
N SER A 464 -29.52 -18.09 -10.75
CA SER A 464 -28.06 -18.05 -10.77
C SER A 464 -27.51 -18.44 -9.40
N SER A 465 -26.79 -19.54 -9.38
CA SER A 465 -25.98 -19.91 -8.22
C SER A 465 -24.60 -19.27 -8.35
N PRO A 466 -24.16 -18.46 -7.37
CA PRO A 466 -22.80 -17.97 -7.36
C PRO A 466 -21.82 -19.15 -7.39
N PRO A 467 -20.62 -19.00 -7.97
CA PRO A 467 -19.64 -20.08 -8.00
C PRO A 467 -19.33 -20.53 -6.58
N SER A 468 -19.40 -21.86 -6.33
CA SER A 468 -19.10 -22.39 -4.99
C SER A 468 -17.64 -22.15 -4.64
N MET A 469 -17.38 -21.55 -3.50
CA MET A 469 -16.06 -21.38 -2.89
C MET A 469 -15.83 -22.36 -1.72
N SER A 470 -16.76 -23.27 -1.46
CA SER A 470 -16.74 -24.18 -0.30
C SER A 470 -15.49 -25.08 -0.27
N HIS A 471 -14.97 -25.48 -1.43
CA HIS A 471 -13.78 -26.31 -1.55
C HIS A 471 -12.44 -25.54 -1.37
N LEU A 472 -12.49 -24.21 -1.20
CA LEU A 472 -11.32 -23.34 -1.06
C LEU A 472 -11.06 -22.90 0.38
N VAL A 473 -11.97 -23.22 1.29
CA VAL A 473 -11.92 -22.77 2.69
C VAL A 473 -12.19 -23.93 3.63
N HIS A 474 -11.75 -23.82 4.87
CA HIS A 474 -12.11 -24.77 5.91
C HIS A 474 -13.64 -24.81 6.12
N ALA A 475 -14.18 -25.97 6.53
CA ALA A 475 -15.63 -26.21 6.65
C ALA A 475 -16.38 -25.14 7.49
N GLU A 476 -15.78 -24.68 8.56
CA GLU A 476 -16.34 -23.65 9.45
C GLU A 476 -16.51 -22.28 8.77
N LEU A 477 -15.80 -22.00 7.70
CA LEU A 477 -15.82 -20.73 6.96
C LEU A 477 -16.70 -20.76 5.70
N VAL A 478 -17.29 -21.90 5.36
CA VAL A 478 -18.17 -22.05 4.19
C VAL A 478 -19.32 -21.04 4.16
N PRO A 479 -20.02 -20.71 5.25
CA PRO A 479 -21.06 -19.68 5.24
C PRO A 479 -20.52 -18.29 4.86
N SER A 480 -19.34 -17.92 5.34
CA SER A 480 -18.67 -16.66 4.98
C SER A 480 -18.20 -16.66 3.52
N ALA A 481 -17.62 -17.76 3.04
CA ALA A 481 -17.21 -17.92 1.65
C ALA A 481 -18.40 -17.81 0.67
N THR A 482 -19.58 -18.31 1.08
CA THR A 482 -20.82 -18.16 0.30
C THR A 482 -21.24 -16.69 0.18
N LYS A 483 -21.08 -15.88 1.24
CA LYS A 483 -21.33 -14.42 1.18
C LYS A 483 -20.37 -13.75 0.19
N VAL A 484 -19.07 -14.09 0.25
CA VAL A 484 -18.06 -13.56 -0.69
C VAL A 484 -18.40 -13.92 -2.12
N ALA A 485 -18.77 -15.17 -2.39
CA ALA A 485 -19.18 -15.62 -3.72
C ALA A 485 -20.38 -14.83 -4.28
N LYS A 486 -21.37 -14.54 -3.44
CA LYS A 486 -22.50 -13.66 -3.81
C LYS A 486 -22.05 -12.24 -4.14
N CYS A 487 -21.13 -11.68 -3.35
CA CYS A 487 -20.58 -10.34 -3.60
C CYS A 487 -19.79 -10.31 -4.93
N VAL A 488 -18.99 -11.34 -5.24
CA VAL A 488 -18.24 -11.44 -6.49
C VAL A 488 -19.18 -11.52 -7.69
N ASP A 489 -20.25 -12.32 -7.62
CA ASP A 489 -21.23 -12.40 -8.70
C ASP A 489 -21.97 -11.08 -8.91
N ALA A 490 -22.46 -10.47 -7.83
CA ALA A 490 -23.13 -9.16 -7.89
C ALA A 490 -22.20 -8.06 -8.42
N PHE A 491 -20.93 -8.05 -7.99
CA PHE A 491 -19.91 -7.10 -8.47
C PHE A 491 -19.71 -7.24 -9.97
N GLY A 492 -19.64 -8.44 -10.43
CA GLY A 492 -19.45 -8.71 -11.83
C GLY A 492 -20.62 -8.27 -12.70
N GLN A 493 -21.83 -8.52 -12.27
CA GLN A 493 -23.03 -8.04 -12.96
C GLN A 493 -23.07 -6.50 -12.99
N ALA A 494 -22.70 -5.87 -11.87
CA ALA A 494 -22.63 -4.41 -11.77
C ALA A 494 -21.61 -3.81 -12.75
N VAL A 495 -20.40 -4.38 -12.85
CA VAL A 495 -19.37 -3.92 -13.81
C VAL A 495 -19.85 -4.08 -15.25
N GLU A 496 -20.43 -5.23 -15.60
CA GLU A 496 -20.97 -5.47 -16.93
C GLU A 496 -22.07 -4.45 -17.28
N MET A 497 -23.03 -4.20 -16.37
CA MET A 497 -24.10 -3.22 -16.53
C MET A 497 -23.53 -1.81 -16.74
N MET A 498 -22.51 -1.41 -15.99
CA MET A 498 -21.91 -0.07 -16.13
C MET A 498 -21.18 0.08 -17.46
N LEU A 499 -20.48 -0.97 -17.93
CA LEU A 499 -19.85 -0.97 -19.25
C LEU A 499 -20.88 -0.85 -20.39
N PHE A 500 -22.01 -1.53 -20.30
CA PHE A 500 -23.09 -1.38 -21.29
C PHE A 500 -23.72 0.02 -21.27
N LYS A 501 -23.96 0.56 -20.06
CA LYS A 501 -24.66 1.84 -19.91
C LYS A 501 -23.80 3.04 -20.31
N TYR A 502 -22.54 3.06 -19.90
CA TYR A 502 -21.67 4.23 -20.04
C TYR A 502 -20.56 4.06 -21.09
N GLY A 503 -20.23 2.84 -21.47
CA GLY A 503 -19.13 2.57 -22.38
C GLY A 503 -17.84 3.27 -21.96
N LYS A 504 -17.22 4.03 -22.88
CA LYS A 504 -16.03 4.84 -22.59
C LYS A 504 -16.29 6.01 -21.64
N GLY A 505 -17.55 6.48 -21.53
CA GLY A 505 -17.95 7.58 -20.64
C GLY A 505 -17.87 7.25 -19.16
N ILE A 506 -17.73 5.98 -18.79
CA ILE A 506 -17.61 5.53 -17.39
C ILE A 506 -16.48 6.24 -16.63
N VAL A 507 -15.45 6.71 -17.32
CA VAL A 507 -14.31 7.43 -16.72
C VAL A 507 -14.74 8.73 -16.02
N ASN A 508 -15.88 9.31 -16.39
CA ASN A 508 -16.42 10.53 -15.82
C ASN A 508 -17.37 10.27 -14.64
N GLU A 509 -17.76 9.01 -14.42
CA GLU A 509 -18.76 8.63 -13.42
C GLU A 509 -18.10 8.32 -12.06
N GLN A 510 -17.41 9.32 -11.47
CA GLN A 510 -16.59 9.10 -10.28
C GLN A 510 -17.38 8.65 -9.04
N PHE A 511 -18.64 9.03 -8.88
CA PHE A 511 -19.50 8.50 -7.81
C PHE A 511 -19.68 6.99 -7.93
N ILE A 512 -19.84 6.49 -9.15
CA ILE A 512 -19.98 5.06 -9.44
C ILE A 512 -18.62 4.35 -9.26
N LEU A 513 -17.56 4.92 -9.83
CA LEU A 513 -16.20 4.36 -9.75
C LEU A 513 -15.74 4.17 -8.29
N ASN A 514 -16.00 5.14 -7.41
CA ASN A 514 -15.68 5.05 -6.00
C ASN A 514 -16.39 3.86 -5.31
N ARG A 515 -17.65 3.61 -5.65
CA ARG A 515 -18.43 2.49 -5.08
C ARG A 515 -17.95 1.14 -5.60
N LEU A 516 -17.60 1.07 -6.86
CA LEU A 516 -16.98 -0.12 -7.44
C LEU A 516 -15.61 -0.40 -6.79
N ALA A 517 -14.80 0.65 -6.60
CA ALA A 517 -13.51 0.50 -5.91
C ALA A 517 -13.69 0.01 -4.47
N ASN A 518 -14.61 0.60 -3.70
CA ASN A 518 -14.89 0.17 -2.33
C ASN A 518 -15.39 -1.29 -2.27
N SER A 519 -16.24 -1.68 -3.22
CA SER A 519 -16.70 -3.07 -3.33
C SER A 519 -15.55 -4.02 -3.66
N ALA A 520 -14.63 -3.65 -4.55
CA ALA A 520 -13.46 -4.45 -4.86
C ALA A 520 -12.51 -4.58 -3.65
N ILE A 521 -12.33 -3.50 -2.87
CA ILE A 521 -11.55 -3.49 -1.63
C ILE A 521 -12.15 -4.47 -0.61
N ASP A 522 -13.45 -4.39 -0.36
CA ASP A 522 -14.16 -5.27 0.58
C ASP A 522 -14.10 -6.74 0.12
N ILE A 523 -14.33 -7.03 -1.16
CA ILE A 523 -14.26 -8.40 -1.70
C ILE A 523 -12.85 -8.98 -1.56
N TYR A 524 -11.82 -8.22 -1.91
CA TYR A 524 -10.43 -8.67 -1.77
C TYR A 524 -10.08 -8.93 -0.31
N SER A 525 -10.42 -8.02 0.58
CA SER A 525 -10.13 -8.15 2.01
C SER A 525 -10.82 -9.38 2.63
N MET A 526 -12.09 -9.64 2.29
CA MET A 526 -12.81 -10.85 2.72
C MET A 526 -12.12 -12.12 2.24
N THR A 527 -11.70 -12.16 0.98
CA THR A 527 -11.01 -13.33 0.40
C THR A 527 -9.70 -13.64 1.13
N VAL A 528 -8.94 -12.60 1.44
CA VAL A 528 -7.64 -12.72 2.11
C VAL A 528 -7.78 -13.22 3.55
N VAL A 529 -8.74 -12.71 4.32
CA VAL A 529 -8.94 -13.17 5.71
C VAL A 529 -9.49 -14.60 5.76
N LEU A 530 -10.34 -15.00 4.80
CA LEU A 530 -10.80 -16.39 4.70
C LEU A 530 -9.64 -17.35 4.41
N SER A 531 -8.71 -16.97 3.55
CA SER A 531 -7.52 -17.77 3.27
C SER A 531 -6.65 -17.93 4.53
N ARG A 532 -6.43 -16.84 5.29
CA ARG A 532 -5.65 -16.88 6.53
C ARG A 532 -6.33 -17.70 7.63
N ALA A 533 -7.62 -17.47 7.87
CA ALA A 533 -8.37 -18.19 8.89
C ALA A 533 -8.50 -19.70 8.54
N SER A 534 -8.71 -20.08 7.27
CA SER A 534 -8.69 -21.47 6.84
C SER A 534 -7.38 -22.16 7.19
N ARG A 535 -6.26 -21.49 6.86
CA ARG A 535 -4.94 -22.02 7.22
C ARG A 535 -4.77 -22.19 8.73
N SER A 536 -5.21 -21.21 9.52
CA SER A 536 -5.11 -21.29 10.98
C SER A 536 -5.87 -22.49 11.53
N LEU A 537 -7.05 -22.80 10.97
CA LEU A 537 -7.87 -23.97 11.32
C LEU A 537 -7.21 -25.28 10.86
N ASP A 538 -6.76 -25.36 9.61
CA ASP A 538 -6.12 -26.55 9.05
C ASP A 538 -4.82 -26.91 9.79
N GLU A 539 -4.03 -25.91 10.18
CA GLU A 539 -2.80 -26.09 10.96
C GLU A 539 -3.05 -26.17 12.49
N LYS A 540 -4.30 -26.03 12.93
CA LYS A 540 -4.71 -26.07 14.35
C LYS A 540 -3.89 -25.09 15.20
N LEU A 541 -3.72 -23.86 14.71
CA LEU A 541 -2.98 -22.85 15.46
C LEU A 541 -3.72 -22.47 16.74
N PRO A 542 -3.01 -22.08 17.82
CA PRO A 542 -3.66 -21.66 19.07
C PRO A 542 -4.63 -20.48 18.91
N SER A 543 -4.42 -19.64 17.90
CA SER A 543 -5.26 -18.48 17.56
C SER A 543 -6.45 -18.81 16.63
N ALA A 544 -6.58 -20.04 16.12
CA ALA A 544 -7.51 -20.39 15.04
C ALA A 544 -8.97 -19.99 15.35
N ASN A 545 -9.46 -20.29 16.55
CA ASN A 545 -10.82 -19.93 16.96
C ASN A 545 -11.05 -18.40 16.94
N HIS A 546 -10.08 -17.63 17.45
CA HIS A 546 -10.16 -16.17 17.46
C HIS A 546 -10.09 -15.59 16.04
N GLU A 547 -9.19 -16.10 15.20
CA GLU A 547 -9.06 -15.69 13.80
C GLU A 547 -10.33 -16.02 12.99
N THR A 548 -10.97 -17.15 13.29
CA THR A 548 -12.26 -17.53 12.69
C THR A 548 -13.34 -16.50 13.01
N ILE A 549 -13.46 -16.08 14.28
CA ILE A 549 -14.41 -15.04 14.70
C ILE A 549 -14.12 -13.71 13.98
N LEU A 550 -12.85 -13.29 13.90
CA LEU A 550 -12.46 -12.07 13.20
C LEU A 550 -12.86 -12.14 11.70
N ALA A 551 -12.55 -13.25 11.04
CA ALA A 551 -12.85 -13.44 9.61
C ALA A 551 -14.37 -13.49 9.35
N GLN A 552 -15.14 -14.18 10.18
CA GLN A 552 -16.58 -14.28 10.06
C GLN A 552 -17.26 -12.91 10.22
N ASN A 553 -16.89 -12.14 11.25
CA ASN A 553 -17.43 -10.80 11.49
C ASN A 553 -17.03 -9.82 10.37
N TRP A 554 -15.77 -9.87 9.91
CA TRP A 554 -15.35 -9.05 8.80
C TRP A 554 -16.14 -9.37 7.52
N CYS A 555 -16.30 -10.66 7.18
CA CYS A 555 -17.09 -11.07 6.02
C CYS A 555 -18.57 -10.68 6.14
N TYR A 556 -19.12 -10.68 7.36
CA TYR A 556 -20.48 -10.21 7.59
C TYR A 556 -20.64 -8.73 7.22
N GLU A 557 -19.82 -7.86 7.83
CA GLU A 557 -19.93 -6.40 7.61
C GLU A 557 -19.52 -5.99 6.19
N ALA A 558 -18.42 -6.55 5.67
CA ALA A 558 -17.91 -6.19 4.35
C ALA A 558 -18.84 -6.66 3.21
N SER A 559 -19.50 -7.82 3.37
CA SER A 559 -20.49 -8.27 2.39
C SER A 559 -21.70 -7.34 2.32
N ASP A 560 -22.19 -6.88 3.46
CA ASP A 560 -23.32 -5.95 3.52
C ASP A 560 -22.96 -4.60 2.89
N ARG A 561 -21.79 -4.04 3.19
CA ARG A 561 -21.29 -2.81 2.56
C ARG A 561 -21.13 -2.97 1.05
N THR A 562 -20.59 -4.10 0.60
CA THR A 562 -20.44 -4.41 -0.84
C THR A 562 -21.79 -4.39 -1.55
N LEU A 563 -22.76 -5.14 -1.05
CA LEU A 563 -24.09 -5.23 -1.67
C LEU A 563 -24.81 -3.88 -1.66
N GLN A 564 -24.66 -3.11 -0.57
CA GLN A 564 -25.21 -1.75 -0.48
C GLN A 564 -24.55 -0.81 -1.51
N ASN A 565 -23.22 -0.81 -1.63
CA ASN A 565 -22.53 -0.01 -2.65
C ASN A 565 -23.01 -0.36 -4.06
N LEU A 566 -23.10 -1.65 -4.38
CA LEU A 566 -23.54 -2.11 -5.70
C LEU A 566 -25.01 -1.76 -6.01
N LYS A 567 -25.88 -1.76 -5.00
CA LYS A 567 -27.25 -1.32 -5.13
C LYS A 567 -27.36 0.18 -5.48
N THR A 568 -26.45 1.00 -4.99
CA THR A 568 -26.50 2.46 -5.19
C THR A 568 -26.08 2.90 -6.59
N ILE A 569 -25.31 2.13 -7.34
CA ILE A 569 -24.78 2.55 -8.64
C ILE A 569 -25.79 2.50 -9.80
N SER A 570 -26.89 1.79 -9.66
CA SER A 570 -27.90 1.58 -10.73
C SER A 570 -29.26 2.17 -10.42
N GLY A 571 -29.57 2.46 -9.16
CA GLY A 571 -30.88 2.93 -8.73
C GLY A 571 -31.15 4.40 -9.10
N ALA A 572 -32.26 4.73 -9.77
CA ALA A 572 -32.58 6.09 -10.20
C ALA A 572 -32.56 7.11 -9.05
N LYS A 573 -33.06 6.74 -7.87
CA LYS A 573 -33.03 7.59 -6.66
C LYS A 573 -31.60 7.91 -6.20
N HIS A 574 -30.67 6.96 -6.32
CA HIS A 574 -29.28 7.19 -5.93
C HIS A 574 -28.54 8.05 -6.94
N LEU A 575 -28.82 7.89 -8.23
CA LEU A 575 -28.26 8.75 -9.28
C LEU A 575 -28.75 10.19 -9.15
N ASP A 576 -30.05 10.40 -8.83
CA ASP A 576 -30.60 11.72 -8.50
C ASP A 576 -29.91 12.33 -7.26
N HIS A 577 -29.65 11.51 -6.22
CA HIS A 577 -28.93 11.97 -5.04
C HIS A 577 -27.49 12.40 -5.40
N PHE A 578 -26.77 11.68 -6.25
CA PHE A 578 -25.43 12.09 -6.70
C PHE A 578 -25.46 13.40 -7.46
N SER A 579 -26.46 13.60 -8.33
CA SER A 579 -26.69 14.87 -9.03
C SER A 579 -26.91 16.03 -8.06
N LYS A 580 -27.71 15.81 -7.01
CA LYS A 580 -27.96 16.83 -5.97
C LYS A 580 -26.68 17.13 -5.16
N LEU A 581 -25.85 16.13 -4.82
CA LEU A 581 -24.55 16.37 -4.19
C LEU A 581 -23.64 17.22 -5.08
N SER A 582 -23.61 16.93 -6.38
CA SER A 582 -22.83 17.74 -7.34
C SER A 582 -23.34 19.19 -7.41
N THR A 583 -24.65 19.39 -7.37
CA THR A 583 -25.27 20.74 -7.34
C THR A 583 -24.87 21.50 -6.07
N VAL A 584 -24.94 20.85 -4.90
CA VAL A 584 -24.51 21.46 -3.63
C VAL A 584 -23.03 21.87 -3.69
N ALA A 585 -22.17 20.96 -4.17
CA ALA A 585 -20.74 21.24 -4.31
C ALA A 585 -20.48 22.41 -5.27
N LYS A 586 -21.17 22.45 -6.42
CA LYS A 586 -21.05 23.54 -7.39
C LYS A 586 -21.45 24.89 -6.77
N ASN A 587 -22.61 24.95 -6.10
CA ASN A 587 -23.06 26.17 -5.43
C ASN A 587 -22.04 26.65 -4.38
N MET A 588 -21.47 25.76 -3.59
CA MET A 588 -20.41 26.10 -2.61
C MET A 588 -19.16 26.64 -3.29
N CYS A 589 -18.72 26.04 -4.39
CA CYS A 589 -17.56 26.50 -5.15
C CYS A 589 -17.80 27.88 -5.78
N GLU A 590 -18.99 28.13 -6.33
CA GLU A 590 -19.37 29.42 -6.93
C GLU A 590 -19.47 30.52 -5.89
N THR A 591 -19.95 30.19 -4.69
CA THR A 591 -20.07 31.15 -3.57
C THR A 591 -18.77 31.35 -2.80
N GLY A 592 -17.80 30.42 -2.93
CA GLY A 592 -16.54 30.45 -2.20
C GLY A 592 -16.64 29.97 -0.75
N GLY A 593 -17.73 29.28 -0.39
CA GLY A 593 -17.93 28.75 0.97
C GLY A 593 -19.31 28.16 1.20
N VAL A 594 -19.73 28.15 2.45
CA VAL A 594 -21.06 27.69 2.88
C VAL A 594 -22.15 28.64 2.34
N VAL A 595 -23.17 28.10 1.66
CA VAL A 595 -24.22 28.87 0.98
C VAL A 595 -25.38 29.21 1.90
N GLN A 596 -25.75 28.30 2.79
CA GLN A 596 -26.89 28.49 3.70
C GLN A 596 -26.60 29.61 4.72
N GLN A 597 -27.61 30.44 4.96
CA GLN A 597 -27.56 31.48 5.97
C GLN A 597 -27.58 30.89 7.39
N ASN A 598 -27.12 31.68 8.35
CA ASN A 598 -27.25 31.32 9.76
C ASN A 598 -28.74 31.16 10.13
N PRO A 599 -29.14 30.13 10.91
CA PRO A 599 -30.54 29.94 11.30
C PRO A 599 -31.16 31.13 12.02
N LEU A 600 -30.34 32.01 12.58
CA LEU A 600 -30.77 33.22 13.27
C LEU A 600 -30.95 34.42 12.31
N ASN A 601 -30.67 34.26 11.02
CA ASN A 601 -30.70 35.32 10.00
C ASN A 601 -29.80 36.53 10.34
N ILE A 602 -28.63 36.30 10.96
CA ILE A 602 -27.65 37.32 11.29
C ILE A 602 -26.34 37.05 10.53
#